data_fc073c34bf6e2ed8df7b3f9e7531c328
#
_entry.id   fc073c34bf6e2ed8df7b3f9e7531c328
#
_cell.length_a   1.000
_cell.length_b   1.000
_cell.length_c   1.000
_cell.angle_alpha   90.00
_cell.angle_beta   90.00
_cell.angle_gamma   90.00
#
_symmetry.space_group_name_H-M   'P 1'
#
loop_
_entity.id
_entity.type
_entity.pdbx_description
1 polymer ?
#
loop_
_entity_poly.entity_id
_entity_poly.type
_entity_poly.pdbx_seq_one_letter_code
_entity_poly.pdbx_strand_id
1 'polypeptide(L)'
;MTRFLHIVGRTSSLVLILVLLFSCGAPRHLSRESLVDAIWTFSQSHPKGFTLDVRKMTEPREGISVAYVATQNSHGRQALDAVVSHATEHDGFVGGWLDPSDSLYYFDSVRLFPEDSLEAAVNFGKANFQKAIYKLSTGEEIILKEDVEFVSPTHLIIMYDPKVGKGPLLRAVKAYGAEIIYEYHIITGIAIKVPGDILQAIAFFANVKGVTAVERDHIYHLIEPVKPHLEVR
;
A
#
# COMPACT_ATOMS: atom_id res chain seq x y z
N MET A 1 -95.77 32.83 -13.73
CA MET A 1 -94.70 33.81 -13.97
C MET A 1 -93.62 33.50 -12.96
N THR A 2 -92.64 32.68 -13.35
CA THR A 2 -91.60 32.16 -12.46
C THR A 2 -90.25 32.65 -12.98
N ARG A 3 -89.58 33.48 -12.20
CA ARG A 3 -88.26 34.00 -12.52
C ARG A 3 -87.19 32.98 -12.06
N PHE A 4 -86.42 32.48 -13.00
CA PHE A 4 -85.18 31.68 -12.70
C PHE A 4 -84.07 32.63 -12.43
N LEU A 5 -83.44 32.45 -11.27
CA LEU A 5 -82.23 33.15 -10.85
C LEU A 5 -80.99 32.28 -11.20
N HIS A 6 -80.18 32.76 -12.12
CA HIS A 6 -78.88 32.11 -12.42
C HIS A 6 -77.84 32.54 -11.41
N ILE A 7 -77.39 31.58 -10.62
CA ILE A 7 -76.21 31.73 -9.76
C ILE A 7 -75.00 31.27 -10.56
N VAL A 8 -74.13 32.22 -10.90
CA VAL A 8 -72.81 31.93 -11.52
C VAL A 8 -71.86 31.64 -10.40
N GLY A 9 -71.49 30.35 -10.24
CA GLY A 9 -70.44 29.92 -9.33
C GLY A 9 -69.08 30.21 -9.93
N ARG A 10 -68.31 31.08 -9.28
CA ARG A 10 -66.89 31.26 -9.55
C ARG A 10 -66.14 30.17 -8.87
N THR A 11 -65.60 29.18 -9.63
CA THR A 11 -64.65 28.21 -9.16
C THR A 11 -63.27 28.85 -9.14
N SER A 12 -62.75 29.18 -7.94
CA SER A 12 -61.41 29.59 -7.71
C SER A 12 -60.51 28.35 -7.81
N SER A 13 -59.80 28.22 -8.91
CA SER A 13 -58.77 27.19 -9.10
C SER A 13 -57.52 27.56 -8.25
N LEU A 14 -57.42 26.93 -7.10
CA LEU A 14 -56.22 27.02 -6.27
C LEU A 14 -55.13 26.21 -6.92
N VAL A 15 -54.22 26.85 -7.68
CA VAL A 15 -53.02 26.22 -8.22
C VAL A 15 -52.05 26.06 -7.07
N LEU A 16 -51.98 24.83 -6.53
CA LEU A 16 -50.99 24.43 -5.54
C LEU A 16 -49.64 24.31 -6.24
N ILE A 17 -48.80 25.36 -6.18
CA ILE A 17 -47.43 25.30 -6.64
C ILE A 17 -46.64 24.48 -5.62
N LEU A 18 -46.43 23.19 -5.93
CA LEU A 18 -45.53 22.30 -5.20
C LEU A 18 -44.09 22.73 -5.49
N VAL A 19 -43.54 23.63 -4.68
CA VAL A 19 -42.12 23.97 -4.71
C VAL A 19 -41.37 22.77 -4.18
N LEU A 20 -40.90 21.93 -5.09
CA LEU A 20 -39.90 20.93 -4.77
C LEU A 20 -38.60 21.66 -4.42
N LEU A 21 -38.40 21.87 -3.12
CA LEU A 21 -37.07 22.25 -2.58
C LEU A 21 -36.13 21.10 -2.86
N PHE A 22 -35.41 21.17 -3.99
CA PHE A 22 -34.20 20.43 -4.17
C PHE A 22 -33.22 20.91 -3.09
N SER A 23 -33.26 20.24 -1.94
CA SER A 23 -32.21 20.38 -0.96
C SER A 23 -30.94 19.89 -1.62
N CYS A 24 -30.15 20.83 -2.10
CA CYS A 24 -28.76 20.57 -2.52
C CYS A 24 -28.03 20.21 -1.25
N GLY A 25 -28.11 18.94 -0.83
CA GLY A 25 -27.38 18.41 0.30
C GLY A 25 -25.91 18.49 -0.05
N ALA A 26 -25.15 19.30 0.68
CA ALA A 26 -23.69 19.20 0.67
C ALA A 26 -23.30 17.72 0.84
N PRO A 27 -22.26 17.23 0.17
CA PRO A 27 -21.83 15.85 0.30
C PRO A 27 -21.64 15.57 1.80
N ARG A 28 -22.46 14.64 2.34
CA ARG A 28 -22.34 14.23 3.73
C ARG A 28 -20.98 13.53 3.86
N HIS A 29 -20.04 14.17 4.50
CA HIS A 29 -18.81 13.51 4.94
C HIS A 29 -19.23 12.37 5.86
N LEU A 30 -19.08 11.14 5.42
CA LEU A 30 -19.30 9.97 6.25
C LEU A 30 -18.35 10.04 7.43
N SER A 31 -18.81 9.66 8.61
CA SER A 31 -17.88 9.44 9.73
C SER A 31 -16.93 8.31 9.37
N ARG A 32 -15.75 8.28 9.97
CA ARG A 32 -14.77 7.22 9.75
C ARG A 32 -15.37 5.83 9.96
N GLU A 33 -16.13 5.63 11.04
CA GLU A 33 -16.81 4.37 11.32
C GLU A 33 -17.82 3.99 10.23
N SER A 34 -18.63 4.93 9.80
CA SER A 34 -19.59 4.72 8.69
C SER A 34 -18.88 4.37 7.39
N LEU A 35 -17.70 4.95 7.15
CA LEU A 35 -16.89 4.67 5.97
C LEU A 35 -16.30 3.26 6.04
N VAL A 36 -15.78 2.84 7.19
CA VAL A 36 -15.30 1.47 7.44
C VAL A 36 -16.42 0.45 7.21
N ASP A 37 -17.62 0.70 7.73
CA ASP A 37 -18.77 -0.18 7.55
C ASP A 37 -19.20 -0.27 6.08
N ALA A 38 -19.21 0.85 5.38
CA ALA A 38 -19.55 0.89 3.96
C ALA A 38 -18.55 0.10 3.11
N ILE A 39 -17.23 0.28 3.37
CA ILE A 39 -16.17 -0.44 2.64
C ILE A 39 -16.18 -1.93 2.99
N TRP A 40 -16.40 -2.27 4.25
CA TRP A 40 -16.56 -3.66 4.67
C TRP A 40 -17.73 -4.34 3.95
N THR A 41 -18.88 -3.68 3.90
CA THR A 41 -20.05 -4.19 3.18
C THR A 41 -19.78 -4.31 1.68
N PHE A 42 -19.10 -3.32 1.10
CA PHE A 42 -18.69 -3.32 -0.30
C PHE A 42 -17.80 -4.51 -0.64
N SER A 43 -16.82 -4.81 0.19
CA SER A 43 -15.90 -5.94 -0.01
C SER A 43 -16.61 -7.29 -0.12
N GLN A 44 -17.71 -7.48 0.62
CA GLN A 44 -18.46 -8.74 0.59
C GLN A 44 -19.10 -9.03 -0.78
N SER A 45 -19.35 -8.00 -1.58
CA SER A 45 -19.87 -8.13 -2.95
C SER A 45 -18.75 -8.17 -4.02
N HIS A 46 -17.49 -7.99 -3.62
CA HIS A 46 -16.32 -7.95 -4.51
C HIS A 46 -15.26 -9.00 -4.13
N PRO A 47 -15.60 -10.30 -4.21
CA PRO A 47 -14.70 -11.37 -3.78
C PRO A 47 -13.41 -11.46 -4.61
N LYS A 48 -13.41 -10.89 -5.83
CA LYS A 48 -12.21 -10.88 -6.70
C LYS A 48 -11.27 -9.70 -6.43
N GLY A 49 -11.70 -8.76 -5.56
CA GLY A 49 -10.96 -7.55 -5.26
C GLY A 49 -11.58 -6.29 -5.88
N PHE A 50 -11.11 -5.14 -5.41
CA PHE A 50 -11.55 -3.81 -5.86
C PHE A 50 -10.48 -2.76 -5.60
N THR A 51 -10.62 -1.60 -6.26
CA THR A 51 -10.02 -0.32 -5.84
C THR A 51 -11.14 0.69 -5.72
N LEU A 52 -11.27 1.37 -4.57
CA LEU A 52 -12.38 2.26 -4.24
C LEU A 52 -11.88 3.66 -3.87
N ASP A 53 -12.40 4.69 -4.53
CA ASP A 53 -12.28 6.08 -4.07
C ASP A 53 -13.17 6.27 -2.84
N VAL A 54 -12.58 6.45 -1.66
CA VAL A 54 -13.32 6.52 -0.40
C VAL A 54 -14.11 7.83 -0.24
N ARG A 55 -13.79 8.87 -1.00
CA ARG A 55 -14.49 10.17 -0.97
C ARG A 55 -15.78 10.13 -1.81
N LYS A 56 -15.75 9.37 -2.89
CA LYS A 56 -16.87 9.25 -3.85
C LYS A 56 -17.64 7.94 -3.70
N MET A 57 -17.05 6.95 -3.01
CA MET A 57 -17.57 5.58 -2.94
C MET A 57 -17.79 4.97 -4.34
N THR A 58 -16.81 5.16 -5.23
CA THR A 58 -16.84 4.68 -6.61
C THR A 58 -15.53 4.00 -6.97
N GLU A 59 -15.60 2.99 -7.84
CA GLU A 59 -14.42 2.34 -8.39
C GLU A 59 -13.88 3.13 -9.58
N PRO A 60 -12.59 3.53 -9.56
CA PRO A 60 -11.93 4.06 -10.74
C PRO A 60 -11.81 2.95 -11.81
N ARG A 61 -12.00 3.32 -13.07
CA ARG A 61 -11.92 2.37 -14.20
C ARG A 61 -10.56 2.35 -14.89
N GLU A 62 -9.75 3.35 -14.62
CA GLU A 62 -8.45 3.56 -15.25
C GLU A 62 -7.41 3.92 -14.19
N GLY A 63 -6.16 3.63 -14.49
CA GLY A 63 -5.03 3.90 -13.62
C GLY A 63 -4.32 2.63 -13.17
N ILE A 64 -3.19 2.83 -12.50
CA ILE A 64 -2.37 1.77 -11.92
C ILE A 64 -2.46 1.90 -10.40
N SER A 65 -3.07 0.90 -9.77
CA SER A 65 -3.25 0.82 -8.31
C SER A 65 -2.01 0.21 -7.67
N VAL A 66 -1.44 0.93 -6.68
CA VAL A 66 -0.23 0.52 -5.97
C VAL A 66 -0.44 0.68 -4.47
N ALA A 67 -0.25 -0.38 -3.70
CA ALA A 67 -0.46 -0.36 -2.26
C ALA A 67 0.69 0.32 -1.51
N TYR A 68 0.35 0.93 -0.38
CA TYR A 68 1.31 1.45 0.60
C TYR A 68 1.77 0.35 1.55
N VAL A 69 3.07 0.33 1.87
CA VAL A 69 3.64 -0.60 2.85
C VAL A 69 3.03 -0.43 4.24
N ALA A 70 2.62 0.79 4.59
CA ALA A 70 2.08 1.12 5.92
C ALA A 70 0.82 0.34 6.31
N THR A 71 0.09 -0.20 5.32
CA THR A 71 -1.17 -0.94 5.55
C THR A 71 -1.08 -2.40 5.13
N GLN A 72 0.12 -2.90 4.83
CA GLN A 72 0.32 -4.31 4.48
C GLN A 72 -0.15 -5.26 5.58
N ASN A 73 -0.59 -6.45 5.16
CA ASN A 73 -1.10 -7.52 6.03
C ASN A 73 -2.36 -7.14 6.82
N SER A 74 -3.07 -6.08 6.42
CA SER A 74 -4.34 -5.70 7.04
C SER A 74 -5.46 -6.58 6.52
N HIS A 75 -6.03 -7.43 7.38
CA HIS A 75 -7.17 -8.28 7.03
C HIS A 75 -8.28 -8.18 8.07
N GLY A 76 -9.51 -8.42 7.62
CA GLY A 76 -10.70 -8.33 8.47
C GLY A 76 -11.12 -6.89 8.78
N ARG A 77 -12.34 -6.75 9.33
CA ARG A 77 -12.96 -5.42 9.57
C ARG A 77 -12.19 -4.55 10.56
N GLN A 78 -11.54 -5.16 11.55
CA GLN A 78 -10.82 -4.38 12.57
C GLN A 78 -9.59 -3.67 11.98
N ALA A 79 -8.84 -4.36 11.11
CA ALA A 79 -7.68 -3.77 10.46
C ALA A 79 -8.08 -2.70 9.43
N LEU A 80 -9.27 -2.80 8.83
CA LEU A 80 -9.77 -1.86 7.84
C LEU A 80 -9.88 -0.42 8.39
N ASP A 81 -10.06 -0.23 9.70
CA ASP A 81 -10.08 1.11 10.31
C ASP A 81 -8.74 1.85 10.11
N ALA A 82 -7.62 1.18 10.31
CA ALA A 82 -6.30 1.76 10.08
C ALA A 82 -6.05 2.04 8.58
N VAL A 83 -6.50 1.14 7.70
CA VAL A 83 -6.41 1.30 6.24
C VAL A 83 -7.19 2.53 5.78
N VAL A 84 -8.43 2.70 6.25
CA VAL A 84 -9.27 3.85 5.91
C VAL A 84 -8.68 5.15 6.44
N SER A 85 -8.12 5.14 7.67
CA SER A 85 -7.43 6.31 8.21
C SER A 85 -6.27 6.73 7.29
N HIS A 86 -5.38 5.79 6.98
CA HIS A 86 -4.24 6.04 6.12
C HIS A 86 -4.68 6.51 4.73
N ALA A 87 -5.68 5.88 4.13
CA ALA A 87 -6.19 6.26 2.81
C ALA A 87 -6.75 7.68 2.79
N THR A 88 -7.51 8.08 3.82
CA THR A 88 -8.09 9.44 3.90
C THR A 88 -7.04 10.53 4.09
N GLU A 89 -5.94 10.22 4.76
CA GLU A 89 -4.81 11.13 5.00
C GLU A 89 -3.86 11.25 3.80
N HIS A 90 -3.96 10.30 2.84
CA HIS A 90 -3.11 10.23 1.65
C HIS A 90 -3.94 10.42 0.35
N ASP A 91 -3.95 9.42 -0.52
CA ASP A 91 -4.53 9.57 -1.88
C ASP A 91 -6.05 9.32 -1.92
N GLY A 92 -6.63 8.77 -0.87
CA GLY A 92 -8.07 8.56 -0.75
C GLY A 92 -8.58 7.31 -1.45
N PHE A 93 -7.74 6.30 -1.63
CA PHE A 93 -8.15 5.03 -2.22
C PHE A 93 -7.87 3.85 -1.28
N VAL A 94 -8.79 2.89 -1.27
CA VAL A 94 -8.65 1.60 -0.60
C VAL A 94 -8.72 0.49 -1.64
N GLY A 95 -7.77 -0.39 -1.60
CA GLY A 95 -7.78 -1.67 -2.31
C GLY A 95 -8.27 -2.80 -1.40
N GLY A 96 -8.88 -3.81 -2.00
CA GLY A 96 -9.22 -5.04 -1.32
C GLY A 96 -9.00 -6.23 -2.25
N TRP A 97 -8.53 -7.35 -1.72
CA TRP A 97 -8.26 -8.55 -2.50
C TRP A 97 -8.26 -9.81 -1.62
N LEU A 98 -8.64 -10.94 -2.23
CA LEU A 98 -8.62 -12.25 -1.59
C LEU A 98 -7.31 -12.94 -1.91
N ASP A 99 -6.52 -13.31 -0.90
CA ASP A 99 -5.35 -14.15 -1.10
C ASP A 99 -5.79 -15.62 -1.17
N PRO A 100 -5.58 -16.29 -2.31
CA PRO A 100 -5.98 -17.71 -2.46
C PRO A 100 -5.11 -18.65 -1.62
N SER A 101 -3.95 -18.21 -1.14
CA SER A 101 -3.03 -19.06 -0.38
C SER A 101 -3.48 -19.30 1.06
N ASP A 102 -4.14 -18.31 1.67
CA ASP A 102 -4.64 -18.39 3.06
C ASP A 102 -6.15 -18.16 3.18
N SER A 103 -6.81 -17.79 2.08
CA SER A 103 -8.24 -17.47 2.03
C SER A 103 -8.64 -16.27 2.89
N LEU A 104 -7.71 -15.37 3.18
CA LEU A 104 -7.98 -14.12 3.87
C LEU A 104 -8.25 -12.98 2.87
N TYR A 105 -9.16 -12.09 3.25
CA TYR A 105 -9.44 -10.88 2.48
C TYR A 105 -8.64 -9.72 3.05
N TYR A 106 -7.69 -9.22 2.26
CA TYR A 106 -6.78 -8.15 2.63
C TYR A 106 -7.29 -6.80 2.15
N PHE A 107 -6.90 -5.76 2.87
CA PHE A 107 -7.19 -4.37 2.55
C PHE A 107 -5.91 -3.55 2.60
N ASP A 108 -5.73 -2.68 1.62
CA ASP A 108 -4.60 -1.77 1.54
C ASP A 108 -5.05 -0.35 1.25
N SER A 109 -4.39 0.62 1.86
CA SER A 109 -4.40 1.98 1.34
C SER A 109 -3.59 1.99 0.06
N VAL A 110 -4.13 2.55 -1.02
CA VAL A 110 -3.47 2.53 -2.33
C VAL A 110 -3.31 3.94 -2.91
N ARG A 111 -2.29 4.10 -3.73
CA ARG A 111 -2.09 5.23 -4.61
C ARG A 111 -2.46 4.85 -6.03
N LEU A 112 -3.18 5.75 -6.70
CA LEU A 112 -3.57 5.56 -8.08
C LEU A 112 -2.70 6.44 -8.98
N PHE A 113 -1.95 5.81 -9.89
CA PHE A 113 -1.14 6.47 -10.89
C PHE A 113 -1.87 6.52 -12.23
N PRO A 114 -1.66 7.57 -13.05
CA PRO A 114 -2.07 7.57 -14.45
C PRO A 114 -1.43 6.39 -15.20
N GLU A 115 -2.12 5.85 -16.22
CA GLU A 115 -1.62 4.67 -16.95
C GLU A 115 -0.36 4.92 -17.78
N ASP A 116 -0.13 6.16 -18.18
CA ASP A 116 1.10 6.61 -18.86
C ASP A 116 2.29 6.78 -17.90
N SER A 117 2.06 6.66 -16.60
CA SER A 117 3.06 6.83 -15.55
C SER A 117 3.54 5.49 -14.97
N LEU A 118 3.63 4.44 -15.80
CA LEU A 118 4.00 3.08 -15.37
C LEU A 118 5.33 3.05 -14.60
N GLU A 119 6.34 3.78 -15.06
CA GLU A 119 7.65 3.82 -14.39
C GLU A 119 7.54 4.38 -12.96
N ALA A 120 6.77 5.46 -12.78
CA ALA A 120 6.54 6.03 -11.45
C ALA A 120 5.77 5.06 -10.53
N ALA A 121 4.77 4.34 -11.08
CA ALA A 121 4.03 3.32 -10.35
C ALA A 121 4.93 2.14 -9.93
N VAL A 122 5.81 1.67 -10.82
CA VAL A 122 6.79 0.62 -10.55
C VAL A 122 7.76 1.04 -9.46
N ASN A 123 8.34 2.25 -9.55
CA ASN A 123 9.27 2.77 -8.56
C ASN A 123 8.60 2.94 -7.20
N PHE A 124 7.36 3.43 -7.16
CA PHE A 124 6.58 3.55 -5.94
C PHE A 124 6.26 2.16 -5.35
N GLY A 125 5.87 1.19 -6.18
CA GLY A 125 5.61 -0.18 -5.76
C GLY A 125 6.85 -0.83 -5.13
N LYS A 126 8.01 -0.71 -5.78
CA LYS A 126 9.29 -1.19 -5.23
C LYS A 126 9.62 -0.54 -3.90
N ALA A 127 9.48 0.80 -3.78
CA ALA A 127 9.72 1.53 -2.54
C ALA A 127 8.74 1.14 -1.40
N ASN A 128 7.57 0.60 -1.74
CA ASN A 128 6.57 0.08 -0.82
C ASN A 128 6.59 -1.45 -0.69
N PHE A 129 7.65 -2.12 -1.17
CA PHE A 129 7.83 -3.58 -1.08
C PHE A 129 6.67 -4.39 -1.67
N GLN A 130 6.04 -3.86 -2.73
CA GLN A 130 4.94 -4.53 -3.40
C GLN A 130 5.47 -5.60 -4.35
N LYS A 131 4.86 -6.78 -4.35
CA LYS A 131 5.18 -7.87 -5.29
C LYS A 131 4.58 -7.62 -6.67
N ALA A 132 3.47 -6.90 -6.71
CA ALA A 132 2.74 -6.57 -7.93
C ALA A 132 2.01 -5.24 -7.79
N ILE A 133 1.67 -4.65 -8.94
CA ILE A 133 0.78 -3.50 -9.08
C ILE A 133 -0.33 -3.88 -10.06
N TYR A 134 -1.46 -3.19 -9.99
CA TYR A 134 -2.64 -3.60 -10.73
C TYR A 134 -3.12 -2.51 -11.68
N LYS A 135 -3.23 -2.85 -12.99
CA LYS A 135 -3.75 -1.94 -14.01
C LYS A 135 -5.25 -2.09 -14.13
N LEU A 136 -6.00 -1.05 -13.75
CA LEU A 136 -7.46 -1.11 -13.62
C LEU A 136 -8.20 -1.29 -14.95
N SER A 137 -7.73 -0.65 -16.03
CA SER A 137 -8.41 -0.68 -17.34
C SER A 137 -8.42 -2.07 -17.98
N THR A 138 -7.38 -2.87 -17.73
CA THR A 138 -7.21 -4.20 -18.35
C THR A 138 -7.42 -5.34 -17.37
N GLY A 139 -7.40 -5.07 -16.06
CA GLY A 139 -7.38 -6.12 -15.04
C GLY A 139 -6.05 -6.87 -14.97
N GLU A 140 -4.96 -6.27 -15.48
CA GLU A 140 -3.64 -6.87 -15.53
C GLU A 140 -2.90 -6.68 -14.22
N GLU A 141 -2.39 -7.77 -13.66
CA GLU A 141 -1.44 -7.76 -12.58
C GLU A 141 -0.02 -7.65 -13.17
N ILE A 142 0.65 -6.54 -12.88
CA ILE A 142 2.02 -6.30 -13.29
C ILE A 142 2.92 -6.73 -12.15
N ILE A 143 3.58 -7.87 -12.31
CA ILE A 143 4.53 -8.37 -11.32
C ILE A 143 5.73 -7.44 -11.31
N LEU A 144 5.95 -6.83 -10.17
CA LEU A 144 7.19 -6.14 -9.89
C LEU A 144 8.21 -7.24 -9.65
N LYS A 145 9.00 -7.54 -10.69
CA LYS A 145 10.17 -8.36 -10.44
C LYS A 145 10.91 -7.66 -9.31
N GLU A 146 10.92 -8.26 -8.14
CA GLU A 146 11.99 -8.00 -7.23
C GLU A 146 13.23 -8.21 -8.09
N ASP A 147 14.09 -7.22 -8.20
CA ASP A 147 15.51 -7.50 -8.29
C ASP A 147 15.67 -8.36 -7.05
N VAL A 148 15.79 -9.69 -7.20
CA VAL A 148 15.61 -10.63 -6.09
C VAL A 148 16.64 -10.23 -5.07
N GLU A 149 16.22 -9.34 -4.18
CA GLU A 149 17.02 -8.90 -3.06
C GLU A 149 16.98 -10.07 -2.08
N PHE A 150 17.83 -11.05 -2.35
CA PHE A 150 18.08 -12.09 -1.38
C PHE A 150 18.74 -11.41 -0.18
N VAL A 151 17.87 -10.99 0.75
CA VAL A 151 18.34 -10.60 2.06
C VAL A 151 19.05 -11.82 2.65
N SER A 152 20.33 -11.74 2.80
CA SER A 152 21.08 -12.87 3.35
C SER A 152 20.51 -13.27 4.71
N PRO A 153 20.18 -14.54 4.93
CA PRO A 153 19.68 -14.98 6.23
C PRO A 153 20.76 -14.98 7.32
N THR A 154 22.03 -14.78 6.95
CA THR A 154 23.16 -14.91 7.87
C THR A 154 24.20 -13.79 7.74
N HIS A 155 24.06 -12.87 6.79
CA HIS A 155 25.05 -11.82 6.57
C HIS A 155 24.53 -10.47 7.02
N LEU A 156 25.38 -9.72 7.71
CA LEU A 156 25.13 -8.35 8.16
C LEU A 156 26.23 -7.42 7.66
N ILE A 157 25.85 -6.21 7.29
CA ILE A 157 26.75 -5.08 7.07
C ILE A 157 26.64 -4.18 8.31
N ILE A 158 27.76 -3.95 8.99
CA ILE A 158 27.79 -3.15 10.22
C ILE A 158 28.67 -1.92 10.00
N MET A 159 28.06 -0.76 10.15
CA MET A 159 28.72 0.55 10.07
C MET A 159 29.16 0.97 11.47
N TYR A 160 30.32 1.64 11.56
CA TYR A 160 30.83 2.14 12.83
C TYR A 160 31.38 3.56 12.74
N ASP A 161 31.34 4.29 13.86
CA ASP A 161 31.92 5.64 13.97
C ASP A 161 33.46 5.57 13.88
N PRO A 162 34.07 6.24 12.89
CA PRO A 162 35.53 6.26 12.74
C PRO A 162 36.27 6.87 13.94
N LYS A 163 35.59 7.75 14.73
CA LYS A 163 36.15 8.33 15.95
C LYS A 163 36.31 7.31 17.08
N VAL A 164 35.41 6.32 17.13
CA VAL A 164 35.48 5.21 18.10
C VAL A 164 36.37 4.10 17.57
N GLY A 165 36.46 3.98 16.26
CA GLY A 165 37.20 2.96 15.57
C GLY A 165 36.57 1.56 15.64
N LYS A 166 37.11 0.63 14.88
CA LYS A 166 36.59 -0.74 14.75
C LYS A 166 36.86 -1.68 15.93
N GLY A 167 37.69 -1.29 16.87
CA GLY A 167 38.13 -2.15 17.96
C GLY A 167 37.02 -2.78 18.80
N PRO A 168 36.03 -2.01 19.30
CA PRO A 168 34.90 -2.58 20.01
C PRO A 168 34.09 -3.56 19.17
N LEU A 169 33.84 -3.24 17.89
CA LEU A 169 33.10 -4.09 16.95
C LEU A 169 33.82 -5.41 16.70
N LEU A 170 35.14 -5.40 16.46
CA LEU A 170 35.91 -6.64 16.24
C LEU A 170 35.88 -7.57 17.46
N ARG A 171 35.94 -7.02 18.69
CA ARG A 171 35.75 -7.81 19.91
C ARG A 171 34.36 -8.42 20.00
N ALA A 172 33.33 -7.66 19.63
CA ALA A 172 31.97 -8.14 19.63
C ALA A 172 31.74 -9.25 18.59
N VAL A 173 32.29 -9.10 17.38
CA VAL A 173 32.25 -10.14 16.33
C VAL A 173 32.87 -11.46 16.86
N LYS A 174 34.02 -11.38 17.48
CA LYS A 174 34.66 -12.55 18.10
C LYS A 174 33.84 -13.16 19.24
N ALA A 175 33.28 -12.32 20.12
CA ALA A 175 32.46 -12.77 21.24
C ALA A 175 31.13 -13.41 20.81
N TYR A 176 30.54 -12.95 19.71
CA TYR A 176 29.33 -13.51 19.15
C TYR A 176 29.57 -14.82 18.36
N GLY A 177 30.79 -15.08 17.99
CA GLY A 177 31.17 -16.22 17.14
C GLY A 177 30.86 -15.98 15.66
N ALA A 178 30.78 -14.71 15.25
CA ALA A 178 30.57 -14.32 13.87
C ALA A 178 31.91 -14.29 13.10
N GLU A 179 31.86 -14.45 11.78
CA GLU A 179 32.99 -14.43 10.85
C GLU A 179 32.98 -13.12 10.05
N ILE A 180 34.16 -12.47 9.92
CA ILE A 180 34.30 -11.31 9.04
C ILE A 180 34.46 -11.81 7.61
N ILE A 181 33.53 -11.37 6.72
CA ILE A 181 33.57 -11.72 5.30
C ILE A 181 34.37 -10.68 4.51
N TYR A 182 34.15 -9.39 4.85
CA TYR A 182 34.73 -8.29 4.12
C TYR A 182 34.89 -7.04 5.01
N GLU A 183 35.99 -6.30 4.84
CA GLU A 183 36.15 -4.96 5.40
C GLU A 183 36.10 -3.92 4.28
N TYR A 184 35.17 -2.97 4.40
CA TYR A 184 35.00 -1.92 3.41
C TYR A 184 36.09 -0.86 3.56
N HIS A 185 36.60 -0.38 2.42
CA HIS A 185 37.66 0.66 2.40
C HIS A 185 37.11 2.04 2.06
N ILE A 186 35.93 2.10 1.43
CA ILE A 186 35.29 3.36 1.00
C ILE A 186 34.33 3.88 2.08
N ILE A 187 33.73 2.96 2.84
CA ILE A 187 32.84 3.25 3.96
C ILE A 187 33.40 2.65 5.23
N THR A 188 33.07 3.24 6.38
CA THR A 188 33.46 2.73 7.70
C THR A 188 32.54 1.58 8.13
N GLY A 189 32.75 0.39 7.55
CA GLY A 189 31.90 -0.76 7.78
C GLY A 189 32.60 -2.08 7.55
N ILE A 190 32.01 -3.15 8.07
CA ILE A 190 32.43 -4.55 7.83
C ILE A 190 31.20 -5.39 7.48
N ALA A 191 31.38 -6.38 6.60
CA ALA A 191 30.42 -7.43 6.39
C ALA A 191 30.80 -8.66 7.23
N ILE A 192 29.81 -9.22 7.92
CA ILE A 192 30.01 -10.40 8.77
C ILE A 192 28.98 -11.48 8.47
N LYS A 193 29.37 -12.73 8.70
CA LYS A 193 28.45 -13.87 8.73
C LYS A 193 28.18 -14.25 10.19
N VAL A 194 26.90 -14.30 10.56
CA VAL A 194 26.49 -14.63 11.92
C VAL A 194 25.96 -16.05 12.01
N PRO A 195 26.23 -16.78 13.10
CA PRO A 195 25.59 -18.05 13.40
C PRO A 195 24.18 -17.80 13.97
N GLY A 196 23.24 -18.69 13.70
CA GLY A 196 21.90 -18.68 14.31
C GLY A 196 20.97 -17.60 13.80
N ASP A 197 20.15 -17.05 14.70
CA ASP A 197 19.09 -16.08 14.37
C ASP A 197 19.66 -14.69 14.07
N ILE A 198 19.44 -14.21 12.86
CA ILE A 198 19.92 -12.91 12.40
C ILE A 198 19.28 -11.74 13.16
N LEU A 199 18.03 -11.86 13.64
CA LEU A 199 17.37 -10.79 14.41
C LEU A 199 18.04 -10.62 15.78
N GLN A 200 18.43 -11.71 16.42
CA GLN A 200 19.21 -11.66 17.66
C GLN A 200 20.58 -11.04 17.43
N ALA A 201 21.22 -11.38 16.32
CA ALA A 201 22.50 -10.78 15.92
C ALA A 201 22.37 -9.27 15.72
N ILE A 202 21.35 -8.80 14.99
CA ILE A 202 21.07 -7.37 14.78
C ILE A 202 20.92 -6.67 16.14
N ALA A 203 20.11 -7.21 17.02
CA ALA A 203 19.89 -6.63 18.34
C ALA A 203 21.18 -6.59 19.19
N PHE A 204 22.02 -7.60 19.12
CA PHE A 204 23.31 -7.65 19.79
C PHE A 204 24.28 -6.59 19.26
N PHE A 205 24.49 -6.53 17.95
CA PHE A 205 25.46 -5.62 17.33
C PHE A 205 25.03 -4.17 17.40
N ALA A 206 23.72 -3.87 17.35
CA ALA A 206 23.19 -2.51 17.51
C ALA A 206 23.55 -1.87 18.86
N ASN A 207 23.81 -2.68 19.88
CA ASN A 207 24.20 -2.21 21.22
C ASN A 207 25.73 -2.10 21.41
N VAL A 208 26.52 -2.41 20.40
CA VAL A 208 27.99 -2.32 20.50
C VAL A 208 28.44 -0.86 20.39
N LYS A 209 29.30 -0.45 21.31
CA LYS A 209 29.85 0.91 21.33
C LYS A 209 30.49 1.28 19.99
N GLY A 210 30.00 2.39 19.42
CA GLY A 210 30.52 2.94 18.17
C GLY A 210 29.86 2.35 16.92
N VAL A 211 28.96 1.39 17.02
CA VAL A 211 28.13 0.95 15.89
C VAL A 211 27.10 2.04 15.59
N THR A 212 26.97 2.41 14.32
CA THR A 212 26.06 3.45 13.82
C THR A 212 24.90 2.88 13.02
N ALA A 213 25.08 1.73 12.37
CA ALA A 213 24.02 1.01 11.66
C ALA A 213 24.35 -0.49 11.62
N VAL A 214 23.31 -1.32 11.61
CA VAL A 214 23.35 -2.76 11.38
C VAL A 214 22.30 -3.10 10.35
N GLU A 215 22.71 -3.55 9.18
CA GLU A 215 21.84 -3.84 8.06
C GLU A 215 22.04 -5.28 7.60
N ARG A 216 21.01 -5.90 7.06
CA ARG A 216 21.16 -7.18 6.39
C ARG A 216 21.89 -6.98 5.07
N ASP A 217 22.77 -7.90 4.74
CA ASP A 217 23.43 -7.90 3.44
C ASP A 217 22.45 -8.32 2.35
N HIS A 218 22.40 -7.54 1.27
CA HIS A 218 21.52 -7.71 0.14
C HIS A 218 22.30 -8.31 -1.03
N ILE A 219 21.96 -9.53 -1.43
CA ILE A 219 22.57 -10.19 -2.57
C ILE A 219 21.80 -9.83 -3.82
N TYR A 220 22.35 -8.94 -4.65
CA TYR A 220 21.80 -8.62 -5.96
C TYR A 220 22.26 -9.66 -6.99
N HIS A 221 21.33 -10.43 -7.54
CA HIS A 221 21.58 -11.18 -8.75
C HIS A 221 21.23 -10.30 -9.96
N LEU A 222 22.23 -9.87 -10.71
CA LEU A 222 22.04 -9.27 -12.02
C LEU A 222 21.40 -10.35 -12.91
N ILE A 223 20.10 -10.24 -13.16
CA ILE A 223 19.44 -11.09 -14.14
C ILE A 223 19.91 -10.59 -15.51
N GLU A 224 20.62 -11.44 -16.27
CA GLU A 224 20.95 -11.12 -17.65
C GLU A 224 19.67 -10.77 -18.42
N PRO A 225 19.68 -9.68 -19.23
CA PRO A 225 18.53 -9.32 -20.02
C PRO A 225 18.15 -10.49 -20.92
N VAL A 226 16.91 -10.95 -20.83
CA VAL A 226 16.35 -11.96 -21.74
C VAL A 226 16.48 -11.42 -23.14
N LYS A 227 17.36 -12.03 -23.96
CA LYS A 227 17.50 -11.67 -25.37
C LYS A 227 16.13 -11.91 -26.04
N PRO A 228 15.54 -10.92 -26.71
CA PRO A 228 14.30 -11.15 -27.43
C PRO A 228 14.54 -12.23 -28.47
N HIS A 229 13.75 -13.29 -28.45
CA HIS A 229 13.69 -14.28 -29.53
C HIS A 229 13.15 -13.55 -30.75
N LEU A 230 14.04 -13.10 -31.64
CA LEU A 230 13.67 -12.72 -32.98
C LEU A 230 13.39 -14.01 -33.78
N GLU A 231 12.12 -14.40 -33.88
CA GLU A 231 11.68 -15.31 -34.91
C GLU A 231 11.76 -14.57 -36.24
N VAL A 232 12.82 -14.84 -37.01
CA VAL A 232 12.88 -14.45 -38.40
C VAL A 232 11.98 -15.41 -39.17
N ARG A 233 10.88 -14.90 -39.72
CA ARG A 233 10.09 -15.53 -40.79
C ARG A 233 10.58 -15.11 -42.14
#